data_da9f516c809b90615477f79d1856d0d0
#
_entry.id   da9f516c809b90615477f79d1856d0d0
#
_cell.length_a   1.000
_cell.length_b   1.000
_cell.length_c   1.000
_cell.angle_alpha   90.00
_cell.angle_beta   90.00
_cell.angle_gamma   90.00
#
_symmetry.space_group_name_H-M   'P 1'
#
loop_
_entity.id
_entity.type
_entity.pdbx_description
1 polymer ?
#
loop_
_entity_poly.entity_id
_entity_poly.type
_entity_poly.pdbx_seq_one_letter_code
_entity_poly.pdbx_strand_id
1 'polypeptide(L)'
;MRTLLAAAMAFALSNALAHALPPDNADPTMAPWFKSLKQPGTGAECCSISDCRAAEVRRDSQGYEVKVDQKWHVSSIFWLRVPAERILDERSNPTGGAVLCYTPEAGILCFVPPPES
;
A
#
# COMPACT_ATOMS: atom_id res chain seq x y z
N MET A 1 32.81 -41.86 30.96
CA MET A 1 32.52 -41.36 30.76
C MET A 1 31.81 -40.93 29.90
N ARG A 2 31.21 -40.50 29.74
CA ARG A 2 30.44 -40.07 28.98
C ARG A 2 30.32 -38.89 28.70
N THR A 3 30.36 -38.40 27.95
CA THR A 3 30.32 -37.21 27.63
C THR A 3 29.21 -36.87 27.06
N LEU A 4 28.65 -36.21 27.42
CA LEU A 4 27.57 -35.74 26.91
C LEU A 4 27.61 -34.72 26.16
N LEU A 5 27.47 -34.56 25.28
CA LEU A 5 27.29 -33.58 24.53
C LEU A 5 26.23 -32.96 24.46
N ALA A 6 26.02 -32.17 24.82
CA ALA A 6 25.02 -31.36 24.79
C ALA A 6 24.94 -30.72 23.59
N ALA A 7 24.25 -31.01 22.91
CA ALA A 7 24.11 -30.42 21.76
C ALA A 7 23.48 -29.23 21.87
N ALA A 8 23.96 -28.39 21.77
CA ALA A 8 23.40 -27.18 21.88
C ALA A 8 22.68 -26.88 20.73
N MET A 9 21.64 -26.81 20.71
CA MET A 9 20.95 -26.50 19.70
C MET A 9 20.78 -25.20 19.47
N ALA A 10 21.21 -24.73 18.79
CA ALA A 10 21.12 -23.44 18.50
C ALA A 10 20.03 -23.21 17.70
N PHE A 11 19.17 -22.73 18.08
CA PHE A 11 18.15 -22.43 17.33
C PHE A 11 18.15 -21.24 16.79
N ALA A 12 18.40 -21.02 15.93
CA ALA A 12 18.39 -19.90 15.26
C ALA A 12 17.12 -19.53 14.96
N LEU A 13 16.64 -18.91 15.49
CA LEU A 13 15.50 -18.52 15.21
C LEU A 13 15.33 -17.55 14.39
N SER A 14 15.14 -17.62 13.51
CA SER A 14 15.04 -16.61 12.69
C SER A 14 13.90 -15.99 12.62
N ASN A 15 13.20 -16.14 12.73
CA ASN A 15 12.05 -15.53 12.69
C ASN A 15 11.88 -14.32 12.54
N ALA A 16 12.31 -13.81 12.63
CA ALA A 16 12.24 -12.58 12.56
C ALA A 16 11.50 -11.93 11.73
N LEU A 17 11.18 -12.08 11.01
CA LEU A 17 10.55 -11.37 10.23
C LEU A 17 9.28 -11.37 10.17
N ALA A 18 8.78 -11.47 10.98
CA ALA A 18 7.55 -11.37 10.97
C ALA A 18 6.99 -10.18 10.68
N HIS A 19 7.49 -9.34 10.24
CA HIS A 19 6.85 -8.17 10.11
C HIS A 19 5.96 -8.26 9.06
N ALA A 20 5.15 -7.40 8.94
CA ALA A 20 4.18 -7.32 7.98
C ALA A 20 4.77 -7.47 6.66
N LEU A 21 4.33 -8.31 5.91
CA LEU A 21 4.79 -8.42 4.57
C LEU A 21 4.25 -7.25 3.77
N PRO A 22 5.03 -6.71 2.91
CA PRO A 22 4.52 -5.67 2.04
C PRO A 22 3.41 -6.22 1.16
N PRO A 23 2.55 -5.37 0.67
CA PRO A 23 1.53 -5.82 -0.27
C PRO A 23 2.17 -6.46 -1.49
N ASP A 24 1.45 -7.35 -2.12
CA ASP A 24 1.98 -8.06 -3.26
C ASP A 24 2.53 -7.17 -4.33
N ASN A 25 2.00 -5.99 -4.49
CA ASN A 25 2.45 -5.09 -5.50
C ASN A 25 3.52 -4.14 -5.01
N ALA A 26 4.00 -4.32 -3.81
CA ALA A 26 4.95 -3.38 -3.25
C ALA A 26 6.34 -3.88 -3.44
N ASP A 27 7.11 -3.13 -4.16
CA ASP A 27 8.51 -3.39 -4.34
C ASP A 27 9.22 -2.69 -3.20
N PRO A 28 10.05 -3.38 -2.43
CA PRO A 28 10.71 -2.72 -1.30
C PRO A 28 11.52 -1.48 -1.70
N THR A 29 12.00 -1.43 -2.94
CA THR A 29 12.75 -0.27 -3.38
C THR A 29 11.85 0.95 -3.55
N MET A 30 10.56 0.78 -3.54
CA MET A 30 9.63 1.88 -3.68
C MET A 30 9.17 2.43 -2.33
N ALA A 31 9.62 1.85 -1.23
CA ALA A 31 9.18 2.33 0.08
C ALA A 31 9.42 3.83 0.29
N PRO A 32 10.55 4.39 -0.14
CA PRO A 32 10.71 5.83 0.05
C PRO A 32 9.67 6.64 -0.72
N TRP A 33 9.28 6.17 -1.90
CA TRP A 33 8.26 6.87 -2.66
C TRP A 33 6.93 6.82 -1.92
N PHE A 34 6.52 5.65 -1.43
CA PHE A 34 5.27 5.56 -0.70
C PHE A 34 5.28 6.48 0.52
N LYS A 35 6.41 6.55 1.22
CA LYS A 35 6.48 7.38 2.40
C LYS A 35 6.43 8.87 2.06
N SER A 36 6.76 9.22 0.84
CA SER A 36 6.76 10.62 0.45
C SER A 36 5.38 11.13 0.07
N LEU A 37 4.39 10.26 -0.04
CA LEU A 37 3.08 10.67 -0.49
C LEU A 37 2.38 11.50 0.57
N LYS A 38 1.89 12.65 0.18
CA LYS A 38 1.21 13.56 1.10
C LYS A 38 -0.08 14.02 0.48
N GLN A 39 -1.06 14.22 1.30
CA GLN A 39 -2.35 14.72 0.83
C GLN A 39 -2.20 16.12 0.28
N PRO A 40 -2.80 16.39 -0.88
CA PRO A 40 -2.75 17.72 -1.43
C PRO A 40 -3.46 18.70 -0.50
N GLY A 41 -2.89 19.87 -0.37
CA GLY A 41 -3.53 20.92 0.41
C GLY A 41 -3.27 20.86 1.90
N THR A 42 -3.21 19.70 2.49
CA THR A 42 -3.01 19.59 3.93
C THR A 42 -1.58 19.20 4.29
N GLY A 43 -0.90 18.51 3.38
CA GLY A 43 0.44 18.00 3.68
C GLY A 43 0.45 16.80 4.59
N ALA A 44 -0.70 16.28 4.97
CA ALA A 44 -0.74 15.09 5.83
C ALA A 44 -0.25 13.87 5.07
N GLU A 45 0.37 12.94 5.75
CA GLU A 45 0.88 11.75 5.09
C GLU A 45 -0.27 10.90 4.60
N CYS A 46 -0.08 10.28 3.46
CA CYS A 46 -1.10 9.40 2.89
C CYS A 46 -1.24 8.09 3.65
N CYS A 47 -0.31 7.78 4.46
CA CYS A 47 -0.30 6.68 5.29
C CYS A 47 0.87 5.76 5.02
N SER A 48 0.96 4.68 5.69
CA SER A 48 2.08 3.78 5.53
C SER A 48 1.89 2.94 4.29
N ILE A 49 2.92 2.26 3.89
CA ILE A 49 2.87 1.41 2.75
C ILE A 49 1.81 0.34 2.88
N SER A 50 1.42 0.00 4.10
CA SER A 50 0.43 -1.06 4.28
C SER A 50 -0.96 -0.62 3.87
N ASP A 51 -1.20 0.67 3.79
CA ASP A 51 -2.52 1.18 3.42
C ASP A 51 -2.60 1.59 1.96
N CYS A 52 -1.49 1.64 1.27
CA CYS A 52 -1.44 2.05 -0.12
C CYS A 52 -1.15 0.84 -0.99
N ARG A 53 -2.04 0.54 -1.90
CA ARG A 53 -1.92 -0.65 -2.73
C ARG A 53 -2.31 -0.36 -4.16
N ALA A 54 -1.89 -1.21 -5.04
CA ALA A 54 -2.31 -1.12 -6.43
C ALA A 54 -3.82 -1.26 -6.50
N ALA A 55 -4.46 -0.49 -7.32
CA ALA A 55 -5.91 -0.48 -7.40
C ALA A 55 -6.37 -0.55 -8.84
N GLU A 56 -7.49 -1.22 -9.04
CA GLU A 56 -8.16 -1.16 -10.32
C GLU A 56 -8.94 0.14 -10.37
N VAL A 57 -8.92 0.79 -11.52
CA VAL A 57 -9.61 2.06 -11.65
C VAL A 57 -10.40 2.08 -12.92
N ARG A 58 -11.37 2.93 -12.95
CA ARG A 58 -12.08 3.27 -14.18
C ARG A 58 -12.26 4.76 -14.20
N ARG A 59 -12.32 5.33 -15.38
CA ARG A 59 -12.36 6.76 -15.53
C ARG A 59 -13.52 7.14 -16.41
N ASP A 60 -14.22 8.19 -16.03
CA ASP A 60 -15.30 8.71 -16.84
C ASP A 60 -15.18 10.23 -16.89
N SER A 61 -16.20 10.91 -17.39
CA SER A 61 -16.14 12.35 -17.52
C SER A 61 -16.09 13.06 -16.18
N GLN A 62 -16.39 12.37 -15.11
CA GLN A 62 -16.37 12.96 -13.78
C GLN A 62 -15.14 12.62 -12.98
N GLY A 63 -14.22 11.85 -13.54
CA GLY A 63 -12.98 11.52 -12.84
C GLY A 63 -12.79 10.04 -12.67
N TYR A 64 -12.17 9.68 -11.56
CA TYR A 64 -11.80 8.29 -11.30
C TYR A 64 -12.70 7.64 -10.28
N GLU A 65 -12.95 6.35 -10.50
CA GLU A 65 -13.50 5.49 -9.47
C GLU A 65 -12.51 4.37 -9.23
N VAL A 66 -12.39 3.94 -8.00
CA VAL A 66 -11.46 2.88 -7.64
C VAL A 66 -12.23 1.73 -7.04
N LYS A 67 -11.70 0.53 -7.22
CA LYS A 67 -12.31 -0.65 -6.66
C LYS A 67 -11.65 -0.94 -5.34
N VAL A 68 -12.44 -0.99 -4.29
CA VAL A 68 -11.96 -1.33 -2.95
C VAL A 68 -12.34 -2.78 -2.71
N ASP A 69 -11.36 -3.60 -2.37
CA ASP A 69 -11.59 -5.02 -2.19
C ASP A 69 -10.83 -5.52 -0.95
N GLN A 70 -10.66 -6.82 -0.85
CA GLN A 70 -10.07 -7.42 0.34
C GLN A 70 -8.65 -6.93 0.64
N LYS A 71 -7.97 -6.34 -0.33
CA LYS A 71 -6.65 -5.81 -0.04
C LYS A 71 -6.71 -4.76 1.05
N TRP A 72 -7.84 -4.11 1.23
CA TRP A 72 -8.00 -3.11 2.27
C TRP A 72 -8.87 -3.63 3.43
N HIS A 73 -8.98 -4.95 3.52
CA HIS A 73 -9.64 -5.59 4.66
C HIS A 73 -11.14 -5.28 4.75
N VAL A 74 -11.75 -5.01 3.62
CA VAL A 74 -13.20 -4.83 3.61
C VAL A 74 -13.86 -6.16 3.28
N SER A 75 -15.11 -6.33 3.72
CA SER A 75 -15.78 -7.60 3.55
C SER A 75 -16.46 -7.73 2.20
N SER A 76 -16.70 -6.66 1.51
CA SER A 76 -17.33 -6.74 0.20
C SER A 76 -16.66 -5.75 -0.74
N ILE A 77 -16.76 -6.04 -2.02
CA ILE A 77 -16.10 -5.23 -3.03
C ILE A 77 -17.03 -4.11 -3.44
N PHE A 78 -16.52 -2.92 -3.58
CA PHE A 78 -17.33 -1.80 -4.07
C PHE A 78 -16.46 -0.81 -4.81
N TRP A 79 -17.10 0.01 -5.62
CA TRP A 79 -16.41 1.07 -6.35
C TRP A 79 -16.69 2.39 -5.65
N LEU A 80 -15.67 3.24 -5.61
CA LEU A 80 -15.75 4.48 -4.87
C LEU A 80 -15.20 5.60 -5.71
N ARG A 81 -15.93 6.70 -5.79
CA ARG A 81 -15.46 7.88 -6.52
C ARG A 81 -14.31 8.53 -5.77
N VAL A 82 -13.27 8.88 -6.48
CA VAL A 82 -12.11 9.51 -5.86
C VAL A 82 -12.34 11.01 -5.81
N PRO A 83 -12.33 11.62 -4.64
CA PRO A 83 -12.47 13.08 -4.56
C PRO A 83 -11.28 13.75 -5.21
N ALA A 84 -11.54 14.84 -5.92
CA ALA A 84 -10.48 15.54 -6.64
C ALA A 84 -9.36 15.97 -5.69
N GLU A 85 -9.71 16.32 -4.47
CA GLU A 85 -8.71 16.81 -3.52
C GLU A 85 -7.82 15.71 -2.98
N ARG A 86 -8.05 14.47 -3.34
CA ARG A 86 -7.20 13.36 -2.91
C ARG A 86 -6.32 12.85 -4.04
N ILE A 87 -6.37 13.46 -5.21
CA ILE A 87 -5.62 12.97 -6.36
C ILE A 87 -4.25 13.61 -6.40
N LEU A 88 -3.22 12.80 -6.42
CA LEU A 88 -1.86 13.28 -6.49
C LEU A 88 -1.37 13.26 -7.92
N ASP A 89 -0.17 13.79 -8.12
CA ASP A 89 0.42 13.92 -9.43
C ASP A 89 0.91 12.55 -9.93
N GLU A 90 0.40 12.11 -11.06
CA GLU A 90 0.78 10.81 -11.57
C GLU A 90 2.19 10.78 -12.15
N ARG A 91 2.79 11.93 -12.37
CA ARG A 91 4.11 11.96 -12.98
C ARG A 91 5.19 11.35 -12.10
N SER A 92 4.93 11.27 -10.80
CA SER A 92 5.92 10.69 -9.92
C SER A 92 5.62 9.24 -9.58
N ASN A 93 4.64 8.64 -10.26
CA ASN A 93 4.22 7.29 -9.93
C ASN A 93 5.12 6.25 -10.59
N PRO A 94 6.00 5.59 -9.85
CA PRO A 94 6.91 4.61 -10.44
C PRO A 94 6.32 3.21 -10.55
N THR A 95 5.09 3.01 -10.10
CA THR A 95 4.56 1.66 -10.00
C THR A 95 3.98 1.13 -11.31
N GLY A 96 3.69 2.01 -12.25
CA GLY A 96 3.10 1.59 -13.51
C GLY A 96 1.59 1.44 -13.48
N GLY A 97 0.98 1.59 -12.33
CA GLY A 97 -0.47 1.47 -12.22
C GLY A 97 -1.00 2.44 -11.18
N ALA A 98 -2.29 2.47 -11.00
CA ALA A 98 -2.88 3.35 -10.00
C ALA A 98 -2.59 2.85 -8.60
N VAL A 99 -2.46 3.78 -7.66
CA VAL A 99 -2.23 3.44 -6.27
C VAL A 99 -3.29 4.12 -5.43
N LEU A 100 -3.92 3.37 -4.57
CA LEU A 100 -4.95 3.89 -3.66
C LEU A 100 -4.49 3.70 -2.22
N CYS A 101 -4.54 4.77 -1.46
CA CYS A 101 -4.30 4.72 -0.02
C CYS A 101 -5.65 4.90 0.65
N TYR A 102 -6.10 3.86 1.33
CA TYR A 102 -7.46 3.81 1.85
C TYR A 102 -7.50 3.04 3.16
N THR A 103 -8.29 3.51 4.08
CA THR A 103 -8.64 2.72 5.25
C THR A 103 -10.14 2.76 5.42
N PRO A 104 -10.74 1.70 5.96
CA PRO A 104 -12.19 1.72 6.18
C PRO A 104 -12.63 2.86 7.08
N GLU A 105 -11.77 3.28 8.01
CA GLU A 105 -12.14 4.32 8.96
C GLU A 105 -12.04 5.72 8.34
N ALA A 106 -11.05 5.95 7.54
CA ALA A 106 -10.81 7.28 7.01
C ALA A 106 -11.26 7.48 5.57
N GLY A 107 -11.52 6.40 4.85
CA GLY A 107 -11.87 6.52 3.44
C GLY A 107 -10.63 6.71 2.58
N ILE A 108 -10.78 7.37 1.46
CA ILE A 108 -9.66 7.58 0.57
C ILE A 108 -8.78 8.67 1.13
N LEU A 109 -7.54 8.29 1.42
CA LEU A 109 -6.57 9.25 1.92
C LEU A 109 -5.82 9.89 0.78
N CYS A 110 -5.42 9.12 -0.20
CA CYS A 110 -4.69 9.61 -1.36
C CYS A 110 -4.91 8.67 -2.52
N PHE A 111 -4.82 9.21 -3.72
CA PHE A 111 -4.92 8.40 -4.92
C PHE A 111 -3.91 8.90 -5.92
N VAL A 112 -3.09 8.00 -6.46
CA VAL A 112 -2.13 8.35 -7.50
C VAL A 112 -2.62 7.69 -8.77
N PRO A 113 -2.97 8.47 -9.79
CA PRO A 113 -3.45 7.88 -11.04
C PRO A 113 -2.36 7.07 -11.72
N PRO A 114 -2.75 6.16 -12.61
CA PRO A 114 -1.74 5.45 -13.36
C PRO A 114 -0.98 6.42 -14.25
N PRO A 115 0.28 6.15 -14.53
CA PRO A 115 1.03 7.04 -15.41
C PRO A 115 0.36 7.07 -16.77
N GLU A 116 0.43 8.23 -17.41
CA GLU A 116 -0.11 8.32 -18.75
C GLU A 116 0.80 7.57 -19.68
N SER A 117 0.27 6.89 -20.62
CA SER A 117 1.10 6.15 -21.56
C SER A 117 1.18 6.84 -22.89
#